data_28ed617aea5f0fc4e2cb7295c546c03a
#
_entry.id   28ed617aea5f0fc4e2cb7295c546c03a
#
_cell.length_a   1.000
_cell.length_b   1.000
_cell.length_c   1.000
_cell.angle_alpha   90.00
_cell.angle_beta   90.00
_cell.angle_gamma   90.00
#
_symmetry.space_group_name_H-M   'P 1'
#
loop_
_entity.id
_entity.type
_entity.pdbx_description
1 polymer ?
#
loop_
_entity_poly.entity_id
_entity_poly.type
_entity_poly.pdbx_seq_one_letter_code
_entity_poly.pdbx_strand_id
1 'polypeptide(L)'
;QGGGFNGWSLDLDETGRPYFHYNLYGHLRTTVAGTGTLPPGARTIRLLFDYDGGFGKGGDLVLVVDETAVAHERLERTVPVSFSMSGETFDVGIDTGSPVGPYPHDFRCSATIDGVTLTRLSEPGLAVEAAEREGLVKAGFSTQ
;
A
#
# COMPACT_ATOMS: atom_id res chain seq x y z
N GLN A 1 -3.16 2.04 -8.92
CA GLN A 1 -3.65 1.02 -9.86
C GLN A 1 -5.11 0.70 -9.60
N GLY A 2 -5.93 0.71 -10.65
CA GLY A 2 -7.37 0.49 -10.54
C GLY A 2 -8.10 1.71 -10.01
N GLY A 3 -9.32 1.56 -9.50
CA GLY A 3 -10.16 2.68 -9.13
C GLY A 3 -11.28 2.33 -8.15
N GLY A 4 -12.41 3.03 -8.28
CA GLY A 4 -13.54 2.95 -7.35
C GLY A 4 -14.23 1.59 -7.24
N PHE A 5 -13.99 0.68 -8.20
CA PHE A 5 -14.52 -0.68 -8.11
C PHE A 5 -13.51 -1.65 -7.52
N ASN A 6 -12.29 -1.70 -8.07
CA ASN A 6 -11.17 -2.50 -7.55
C ASN A 6 -9.88 -1.70 -7.70
N GLY A 7 -9.00 -1.77 -6.72
CA GLY A 7 -7.70 -1.14 -6.85
C GLY A 7 -6.93 -1.02 -5.57
N TRP A 8 -5.75 -0.45 -5.69
CA TRP A 8 -4.93 -0.05 -4.58
C TRP A 8 -4.21 1.27 -4.87
N SER A 9 -3.97 2.04 -3.83
CA SER A 9 -3.14 3.25 -3.89
C SER A 9 -2.16 3.30 -2.71
N LEU A 10 -1.04 3.94 -2.96
CA LEU A 10 -0.09 4.36 -1.94
C LEU A 10 0.04 5.86 -2.08
N ASP A 11 -0.38 6.61 -1.08
CA ASP A 11 -0.54 8.06 -1.14
C ASP A 11 -0.14 8.74 0.16
N LEU A 12 -0.09 10.07 0.11
CA LEU A 12 0.13 10.93 1.27
C LEU A 12 -1.10 11.82 1.45
N ASP A 13 -1.54 12.01 2.68
CA ASP A 13 -2.54 13.02 2.99
C ASP A 13 -1.96 14.44 2.95
N GLU A 14 -2.79 15.44 3.20
CA GLU A 14 -2.41 16.85 3.23
C GLU A 14 -1.34 17.19 4.28
N THR A 15 -1.19 16.35 5.27
CA THR A 15 -0.18 16.50 6.33
C THR A 15 1.14 15.80 6.00
N GLY A 16 1.18 15.03 4.91
CA GLY A 16 2.32 14.19 4.52
C GLY A 16 2.37 12.86 5.27
N ARG A 17 1.27 12.40 5.81
CA ARG A 17 1.16 11.07 6.42
C ARG A 17 0.94 10.02 5.31
N PRO A 18 1.69 8.91 5.29
CA PRO A 18 1.51 7.88 4.29
C PRO A 18 0.31 6.98 4.57
N TYR A 19 -0.41 6.64 3.50
CA TYR A 19 -1.54 5.73 3.49
C TYR A 19 -1.39 4.70 2.39
N PHE A 20 -1.88 3.51 2.65
CA PHE A 20 -2.19 2.53 1.63
C PHE A 20 -3.68 2.20 1.68
N HIS A 21 -4.33 2.23 0.54
CA HIS A 21 -5.73 1.87 0.38
C HIS A 21 -5.85 0.67 -0.55
N TYR A 22 -6.70 -0.26 -0.17
CA TYR A 22 -7.10 -1.39 -0.99
C TYR A 22 -8.62 -1.43 -1.09
N ASN A 23 -9.13 -1.51 -2.32
CA ASN A 23 -10.54 -1.53 -2.61
C ASN A 23 -10.90 -2.83 -3.34
N LEU A 24 -11.84 -3.58 -2.77
CA LEU A 24 -12.37 -4.81 -3.32
C LEU A 24 -13.86 -4.64 -3.61
N TYR A 25 -14.20 -4.58 -4.89
CA TYR A 25 -15.57 -4.44 -5.41
C TYR A 25 -16.35 -3.22 -4.90
N GLY A 26 -15.65 -2.14 -4.52
CA GLY A 26 -16.28 -0.94 -3.97
C GLY A 26 -16.88 -1.10 -2.57
N HIS A 27 -16.91 -2.30 -2.02
CA HIS A 27 -17.56 -2.62 -0.75
C HIS A 27 -16.60 -2.91 0.40
N LEU A 28 -15.53 -3.63 0.13
CA LEU A 28 -14.50 -3.94 1.14
C LEU A 28 -13.31 -3.03 0.90
N ARG A 29 -13.10 -2.10 1.82
CA ARG A 29 -11.98 -1.17 1.78
C ARG A 29 -11.09 -1.38 2.98
N THR A 30 -9.81 -1.62 2.73
CA THR A 30 -8.78 -1.68 3.76
C THR A 30 -7.91 -0.46 3.64
N THR A 31 -7.68 0.22 4.77
CA THR A 31 -6.80 1.38 4.85
C THR A 31 -5.71 1.13 5.88
N VAL A 32 -4.47 1.22 5.45
CA VAL A 32 -3.29 1.17 6.32
C VAL A 32 -2.74 2.57 6.46
N ALA A 33 -2.75 3.11 7.67
CA ALA A 33 -2.32 4.47 7.94
C ALA A 33 -1.00 4.47 8.73
N GLY A 34 0.03 5.11 8.19
CA GLY A 34 1.31 5.27 8.89
C GLY A 34 1.17 6.06 10.20
N THR A 35 2.06 5.83 11.15
CA THR A 35 2.10 6.53 12.44
C THR A 35 2.82 7.85 12.32
N GLY A 36 2.20 8.89 11.84
CA GLY A 36 2.78 10.22 11.74
C GLY A 36 3.14 10.64 10.31
N THR A 37 3.61 11.85 10.19
CA THR A 37 3.95 12.50 8.92
C THR A 37 5.39 12.20 8.50
N LEU A 38 5.65 12.26 7.20
CA LEU A 38 7.01 12.11 6.68
C LEU A 38 7.91 13.25 7.18
N PRO A 39 9.12 12.96 7.65
CA PRO A 39 10.11 13.98 7.90
C PRO A 39 10.49 14.72 6.59
N PRO A 40 10.93 15.98 6.65
CA PRO A 40 11.39 16.70 5.47
C PRO A 40 12.57 16.00 4.78
N GLY A 41 12.66 16.18 3.47
CA GLY A 41 13.72 15.63 2.60
C GLY A 41 13.27 14.41 1.82
N ALA A 42 14.19 13.83 1.06
CA ALA A 42 13.94 12.63 0.28
C ALA A 42 13.66 11.42 1.20
N ARG A 43 12.64 10.66 0.89
CA ARG A 43 12.20 9.50 1.67
C ARG A 43 11.87 8.33 0.75
N THR A 44 12.04 7.14 1.29
CA THR A 44 11.54 5.92 0.65
C THR A 44 10.32 5.42 1.40
N ILE A 45 9.22 5.21 0.69
CA ILE A 45 8.01 4.58 1.23
C ILE A 45 7.89 3.23 0.57
N ARG A 46 7.77 2.18 1.35
CA ARG A 46 7.59 0.80 0.87
C ARG A 46 6.31 0.21 1.45
N LEU A 47 5.56 -0.47 0.61
CA LEU A 47 4.53 -1.38 1.04
C LEU A 47 5.04 -2.81 0.82
N LEU A 48 5.11 -3.58 1.87
CA LEU A 48 5.40 -5.00 1.84
C LEU A 48 4.07 -5.74 1.94
N PHE A 49 3.84 -6.67 1.04
CA PHE A 49 2.64 -7.50 1.04
C PHE A 49 3.02 -8.97 1.02
N ASP A 50 2.76 -9.64 2.12
CA ASP A 50 2.99 -11.07 2.26
C ASP A 50 1.69 -11.83 1.98
N TYR A 51 1.59 -12.31 0.76
CA TYR A 51 0.38 -12.95 0.25
C TYR A 51 0.26 -14.40 0.71
N ASP A 52 -0.89 -14.80 1.27
CA ASP A 52 -1.15 -16.17 1.74
C ASP A 52 -1.14 -17.24 0.64
N GLY A 53 -1.12 -16.80 -0.62
CA GLY A 53 -1.26 -17.71 -1.76
C GLY A 53 -2.69 -18.16 -2.01
N GLY A 54 -2.94 -18.65 -3.22
CA GLY A 54 -4.27 -19.13 -3.62
C GLY A 54 -5.17 -18.02 -4.20
N PHE A 55 -6.35 -18.39 -4.64
CA PHE A 55 -7.25 -17.49 -5.35
C PHE A 55 -8.00 -16.55 -4.40
N GLY A 56 -7.83 -15.25 -4.54
CA GLY A 56 -8.54 -14.23 -3.76
C GLY A 56 -8.27 -14.25 -2.26
N LYS A 57 -7.17 -14.87 -1.84
CA LYS A 57 -6.73 -14.88 -0.43
C LYS A 57 -6.19 -13.52 -0.03
N GLY A 58 -6.03 -13.31 1.26
CA GLY A 58 -5.47 -12.13 1.85
C GLY A 58 -3.96 -12.18 2.02
N GLY A 59 -3.46 -11.42 2.97
CA GLY A 59 -2.05 -11.36 3.33
C GLY A 59 -1.77 -10.25 4.31
N ASP A 60 -0.57 -10.23 4.84
CA ASP A 60 -0.14 -9.21 5.76
C ASP A 60 0.49 -8.03 5.02
N LEU A 61 0.13 -6.83 5.44
CA LEU A 61 0.60 -5.56 4.88
C LEU A 61 1.49 -4.85 5.91
N VAL A 62 2.69 -4.46 5.51
CA VAL A 62 3.57 -3.62 6.33
C VAL A 62 3.93 -2.37 5.55
N LEU A 63 3.60 -1.21 6.10
CA LEU A 63 3.99 0.08 5.57
C LEU A 63 5.29 0.53 6.23
N VAL A 64 6.30 0.83 5.43
CA VAL A 64 7.64 1.17 5.87
C VAL A 64 8.03 2.54 5.31
N VAL A 65 8.56 3.40 6.16
CA VAL A 65 9.18 4.68 5.77
C VAL A 65 10.67 4.59 6.09
N ASP A 66 11.50 4.74 5.07
CA ASP A 66 12.93 4.52 5.12
C ASP A 66 13.22 3.09 5.65
N GLU A 67 13.70 2.98 6.89
CA GLU A 67 14.01 1.71 7.56
C GLU A 67 13.09 1.42 8.75
N THR A 68 11.94 2.11 8.84
CA THR A 68 11.03 2.00 9.99
C THR A 68 9.65 1.55 9.55
N ALA A 69 9.17 0.44 10.11
CA ALA A 69 7.78 0.05 9.96
C ALA A 69 6.87 1.05 10.70
N VAL A 70 5.95 1.65 9.96
CA VAL A 70 5.03 2.69 10.49
C VAL A 70 3.59 2.22 10.57
N ALA A 71 3.26 1.08 9.97
CA ALA A 71 1.97 0.43 10.15
C ALA A 71 2.05 -1.05 9.76
N HIS A 72 1.19 -1.86 10.37
CA HIS A 72 0.94 -3.25 10.02
C HIS A 72 -0.57 -3.48 10.03
N GLU A 73 -1.07 -4.17 9.00
CA GLU A 73 -2.50 -4.46 8.88
C GLU A 73 -2.71 -5.77 8.13
N ARG A 74 -3.84 -6.40 8.35
CA ARG A 74 -4.26 -7.60 7.64
C ARG A 74 -5.21 -7.26 6.50
N LEU A 75 -4.86 -7.66 5.28
CA LEU A 75 -5.77 -7.67 4.15
C LEU A 75 -6.47 -9.03 4.09
N GLU A 76 -7.75 -9.06 4.36
CA GLU A 76 -8.52 -10.31 4.44
C GLU A 76 -8.69 -11.02 3.10
N ARG A 77 -8.83 -10.26 2.03
CA ARG A 77 -9.06 -10.78 0.67
C ARG A 77 -8.46 -9.87 -0.38
N THR A 78 -8.02 -10.47 -1.48
CA THR A 78 -7.59 -9.76 -2.68
C THR A 78 -8.57 -9.92 -3.82
N VAL A 79 -8.45 -9.04 -4.82
CA VAL A 79 -9.16 -9.16 -6.09
C VAL A 79 -8.74 -10.45 -6.79
N PRO A 80 -9.66 -11.36 -7.07
CA PRO A 80 -9.29 -12.67 -7.59
C PRO A 80 -8.92 -12.70 -9.08
N VAL A 81 -9.34 -11.69 -9.87
CA VAL A 81 -9.18 -11.74 -11.33
C VAL A 81 -8.50 -10.52 -11.90
N SER A 82 -9.07 -9.31 -11.72
CA SER A 82 -8.56 -8.10 -12.35
C SER A 82 -8.81 -6.87 -11.50
N PHE A 83 -7.83 -5.97 -11.41
CA PHE A 83 -7.98 -4.69 -10.72
C PHE A 83 -8.87 -3.70 -11.48
N SER A 84 -8.91 -3.78 -12.80
CA SER A 84 -9.70 -2.87 -13.59
C SER A 84 -10.59 -3.61 -14.56
N MET A 85 -11.89 -3.45 -14.41
CA MET A 85 -12.90 -3.85 -15.39
C MET A 85 -13.38 -2.67 -16.23
N SER A 86 -13.01 -1.44 -15.86
CA SER A 86 -13.44 -0.17 -16.46
C SER A 86 -12.35 0.57 -17.23
N GLY A 87 -11.19 -0.07 -17.46
CA GLY A 87 -10.08 0.56 -18.19
C GLY A 87 -9.18 1.47 -17.33
N GLU A 88 -9.36 1.45 -16.01
CA GLU A 88 -8.47 2.17 -15.08
C GLU A 88 -7.02 1.71 -15.21
N THR A 89 -6.08 2.65 -15.14
CA THR A 89 -4.67 2.44 -15.42
C THR A 89 -3.81 2.34 -14.15
N PHE A 90 -2.51 2.20 -14.34
CA PHE A 90 -1.51 2.36 -13.30
C PHE A 90 -0.95 3.78 -13.41
N ASP A 91 -1.27 4.61 -12.43
CA ASP A 91 -0.89 6.02 -12.41
C ASP A 91 0.22 6.26 -11.38
N VAL A 92 1.11 7.21 -11.67
CA VAL A 92 2.18 7.65 -10.78
C VAL A 92 2.13 9.18 -10.66
N GLY A 93 2.06 9.66 -9.44
CA GLY A 93 2.02 11.10 -9.14
C GLY A 93 0.64 11.74 -9.25
N ILE A 94 -0.31 11.06 -9.85
CA ILE A 94 -1.71 11.48 -9.93
C ILE A 94 -2.60 10.25 -10.04
N ASP A 95 -3.80 10.30 -9.46
CA ASP A 95 -4.88 9.34 -9.71
C ASP A 95 -5.92 10.03 -10.59
N THR A 96 -5.99 9.63 -11.87
CA THR A 96 -6.80 10.32 -12.89
C THR A 96 -8.19 9.72 -13.08
N GLY A 97 -8.44 8.58 -12.51
CA GLY A 97 -9.71 7.86 -12.64
C GLY A 97 -10.63 8.04 -11.45
N SER A 98 -11.43 7.02 -11.20
CA SER A 98 -12.22 6.96 -9.98
C SER A 98 -11.32 6.61 -8.79
N PRO A 99 -11.42 7.34 -7.66
CA PRO A 99 -10.48 7.18 -6.57
C PRO A 99 -10.58 5.80 -5.89
N VAL A 100 -9.44 5.20 -5.60
CA VAL A 100 -9.33 3.95 -4.82
C VAL A 100 -9.65 4.22 -3.35
N GLY A 101 -9.08 5.30 -2.81
CA GLY A 101 -9.20 5.71 -1.42
C GLY A 101 -10.22 6.87 -1.21
N PRO A 102 -10.32 7.40 0.01
CA PRO A 102 -11.23 8.50 0.36
C PRO A 102 -10.64 9.88 0.01
N TYR A 103 -10.13 10.04 -1.19
CA TYR A 103 -9.59 11.29 -1.73
C TYR A 103 -10.35 11.70 -3.01
N PRO A 104 -10.27 12.99 -3.43
CA PRO A 104 -10.99 13.48 -4.60
C PRO A 104 -10.43 12.91 -5.91
N HIS A 105 -11.20 13.04 -6.98
CA HIS A 105 -10.72 12.79 -8.35
C HIS A 105 -9.53 13.68 -8.68
N ASP A 106 -8.67 13.21 -9.57
CA ASP A 106 -7.45 13.92 -9.99
C ASP A 106 -6.52 14.27 -8.82
N PHE A 107 -6.48 13.38 -7.84
CA PHE A 107 -5.61 13.51 -6.66
C PHE A 107 -4.15 13.49 -7.07
N ARG A 108 -3.46 14.62 -6.88
CA ARG A 108 -2.05 14.78 -7.21
C ARG A 108 -1.16 14.66 -6.00
N CYS A 109 -0.06 13.95 -6.16
CA CYS A 109 1.04 14.00 -5.21
C CYS A 109 1.70 15.38 -5.29
N SER A 110 1.83 16.05 -4.15
CA SER A 110 2.51 17.34 -4.04
C SER A 110 4.03 17.23 -3.94
N ALA A 111 4.55 16.00 -3.70
CA ALA A 111 5.96 15.71 -3.64
C ALA A 111 6.52 15.30 -5.02
N THR A 112 7.83 15.47 -5.21
CA THR A 112 8.53 14.90 -6.36
C THR A 112 8.72 13.40 -6.14
N ILE A 113 8.35 12.60 -7.14
CA ILE A 113 8.56 11.15 -7.15
C ILE A 113 9.75 10.86 -8.06
N ASP A 114 10.87 10.42 -7.49
CA ASP A 114 12.07 10.09 -8.24
C ASP A 114 11.96 8.74 -8.95
N GLY A 115 11.18 7.82 -8.41
CA GLY A 115 10.96 6.51 -9.01
C GLY A 115 9.99 5.64 -8.23
N VAL A 116 9.44 4.64 -8.94
CA VAL A 116 8.58 3.60 -8.37
C VAL A 116 9.13 2.25 -8.80
N THR A 117 9.27 1.33 -7.87
CA THR A 117 9.71 -0.03 -8.12
C THR A 117 8.67 -1.02 -7.60
N LEU A 118 8.27 -1.95 -8.44
CA LEU A 118 7.43 -3.08 -8.08
C LEU A 118 8.28 -4.35 -8.13
N THR A 119 8.43 -5.03 -7.00
CA THR A 119 9.19 -6.28 -6.91
C THR A 119 8.23 -7.41 -6.53
N ARG A 120 8.22 -8.45 -7.35
CA ARG A 120 7.53 -9.68 -7.02
C ARG A 120 8.51 -10.65 -6.34
N LEU A 121 8.19 -11.05 -5.13
CA LEU A 121 8.92 -12.09 -4.42
C LEU A 121 8.36 -13.46 -4.81
N SER A 122 9.24 -14.46 -4.92
CA SER A 122 8.88 -15.78 -5.46
C SER A 122 8.23 -16.71 -4.46
N GLU A 123 8.34 -16.43 -3.17
CA GLU A 123 7.83 -17.28 -2.08
C GLU A 123 7.08 -16.44 -1.05
N PRO A 124 6.00 -16.98 -0.44
CA PRO A 124 5.31 -16.35 0.69
C PRO A 124 6.25 -16.21 1.90
N GLY A 125 6.04 -15.19 2.71
CA GLY A 125 6.82 -14.92 3.92
C GLY A 125 8.09 -14.11 3.71
N LEU A 126 8.61 -14.04 2.48
CA LEU A 126 9.88 -13.36 2.20
C LEU A 126 9.84 -11.85 2.43
N ALA A 127 8.68 -11.21 2.29
CA ALA A 127 8.56 -9.76 2.49
C ALA A 127 8.75 -9.40 3.97
N VAL A 128 8.11 -10.12 4.87
CA VAL A 128 8.23 -9.91 6.32
C VAL A 128 9.61 -10.33 6.80
N GLU A 129 10.12 -11.50 6.37
CA GLU A 129 11.48 -11.95 6.70
C GLU A 129 12.56 -10.98 6.20
N ALA A 130 12.39 -10.41 5.01
CA ALA A 130 13.33 -9.41 4.50
C ALA A 130 13.30 -8.14 5.36
N ALA A 131 12.12 -7.69 5.74
CA ALA A 131 11.98 -6.55 6.63
C ALA A 131 12.56 -6.81 8.03
N GLU A 132 12.39 -8.01 8.57
CA GLU A 132 12.98 -8.42 9.85
C GLU A 132 14.51 -8.49 9.78
N ARG A 133 15.07 -9.07 8.71
CA ARG A 133 16.54 -9.15 8.50
C ARG A 133 17.18 -7.78 8.36
N GLU A 134 16.48 -6.85 7.72
CA GLU A 134 16.92 -5.46 7.59
C GLU A 134 16.71 -4.64 8.87
N GLY A 135 16.14 -5.23 9.93
CA GLY A 135 15.83 -4.56 11.18
C GLY A 135 14.71 -3.53 11.09
N LEU A 136 13.95 -3.57 10.00
CA LEU A 136 12.88 -2.62 9.70
C LEU A 136 11.64 -2.86 10.57
N VAL A 137 11.41 -4.10 10.98
CA VAL A 137 10.37 -4.48 11.93
C VAL A 137 11.01 -4.65 13.28
N LYS A 138 10.93 -3.64 14.15
CA LYS A 138 11.28 -3.85 15.55
C LYS A 138 10.27 -4.83 16.14
N ALA A 139 10.76 -5.93 16.71
CA ALA A 139 9.97 -6.87 17.49
C ALA A 139 9.24 -6.12 18.63
N GLY A 140 8.01 -5.71 18.41
CA GLY A 140 7.24 -4.84 19.29
C GLY A 140 5.75 -4.82 19.01
N PHE A 141 5.28 -5.53 18.00
CA PHE A 141 3.84 -5.83 17.90
C PHE A 141 3.54 -7.03 18.80
N SER A 142 3.64 -6.78 20.10
CA SER A 142 3.09 -7.67 21.11
C SER A 142 1.58 -7.72 20.91
N THR A 143 1.08 -8.85 20.49
CA THR A 143 -0.34 -9.21 20.56
C THR A 143 -0.83 -9.01 21.99
N GLN A 144 -1.71 -8.04 22.19
CA GLN A 144 -2.64 -8.02 23.32
C GLN A 144 -4.00 -8.49 22.82
#